data_99c49942a28cc66768fc81ca8c6734f9
#
_entry.id   99c49942a28cc66768fc81ca8c6734f9
#
_cell.length_a   1.000
_cell.length_b   1.000
_cell.length_c   1.000
_cell.angle_alpha   90.00
_cell.angle_beta   90.00
_cell.angle_gamma   90.00
#
_symmetry.space_group_name_H-M   'P 1'
#
loop_
_entity.id
_entity.type
_entity.pdbx_description
1 polymer ?
#
loop_
_entity_poly.entity_id
_entity_poly.type
_entity_poly.pdbx_seq_one_letter_code
_entity_poly.pdbx_strand_id
1 'polypeptide(L)'
;MNSFTTRFLSATVIAAALVTAAGTASADTTWQKNHPRREQVNNRLAKQNKRIHQDVKNGTLSKGQAAALHKQDHQVRQEERDMASQNGGHITKPERKVLNQQENGISKEIPPR
;
A
#
# COMPACT_ATOMS: atom_id res chain seq x y z
N MET A 1 -31.90 -29.21 -17.88
CA MET A 1 -31.66 -28.77 -17.92
C MET A 1 -31.04 -28.41 -17.93
N ASN A 2 -30.96 -28.40 -17.94
CA ASN A 2 -30.46 -27.67 -17.93
C ASN A 2 -29.62 -27.20 -17.82
N SER A 3 -29.55 -27.31 -17.65
CA SER A 3 -28.95 -26.61 -17.57
C SER A 3 -28.05 -26.26 -17.55
N PHE A 4 -28.23 -26.41 -17.61
CA PHE A 4 -27.55 -25.77 -17.61
C PHE A 4 -26.73 -25.23 -17.62
N THR A 5 -27.25 -25.42 -17.70
CA THR A 5 -26.78 -24.63 -17.86
C THR A 5 -26.05 -23.92 -17.56
N THR A 6 -26.38 -24.13 -17.36
CA THR A 6 -25.93 -23.19 -17.17
C THR A 6 -25.05 -22.71 -16.79
N ARG A 7 -25.16 -23.07 -16.63
CA ARG A 7 -24.49 -22.43 -16.34
C ARG A 7 -23.48 -21.85 -16.27
N PHE A 8 -23.73 -22.08 -16.44
CA PHE A 8 -22.99 -21.27 -16.50
C PHE A 8 -22.19 -20.69 -16.28
N LEU A 9 -22.45 -20.87 -16.16
CA LEU A 9 -21.95 -20.02 -16.05
C LEU A 9 -21.17 -19.49 -15.72
N SER A 10 -21.26 -19.62 -15.64
CA SER A 10 -20.67 -18.83 -15.42
C SER A 10 -19.82 -18.29 -15.24
N ALA A 11 -19.80 -18.48 -15.21
CA ALA A 11 -19.13 -17.75 -15.16
C ALA A 11 -18.41 -17.16 -15.10
N THR A 12 -18.63 -17.24 -15.14
CA THR A 12 -18.09 -16.40 -15.19
C THR A 12 -17.45 -15.81 -14.90
N VAL A 13 -17.55 -16.01 -14.80
CA VAL A 13 -17.16 -15.16 -14.64
C VAL A 13 -16.37 -14.69 -14.35
N ILE A 14 -16.46 -14.88 -14.17
CA ILE A 14 -15.91 -14.24 -14.01
C ILE A 14 -15.11 -13.77 -13.93
N ALA A 15 -15.07 -13.94 -13.97
CA ALA A 15 -14.50 -13.27 -14.03
C ALA A 15 -13.92 -12.74 -13.90
N ALA A 16 -13.99 -12.86 -13.86
CA ALA A 16 -13.57 -12.07 -13.88
C ALA A 16 -13.02 -11.59 -13.60
N ALA A 17 -13.03 -11.76 -13.46
CA ALA A 17 -12.61 -11.00 -13.28
C ALA A 17 -11.92 -10.68 -13.00
N LEU A 18 -11.86 -10.86 -12.87
CA LEU A 18 -11.29 -10.27 -12.76
C LEU A 18 -10.60 -9.83 -12.65
N VAL A 19 -10.65 -9.99 -12.78
CA VAL A 19 -10.23 -9.23 -12.88
C VAL A 19 -9.67 -8.69 -12.64
N THR A 20 -9.73 -8.83 -12.44
CA THR A 20 -9.44 -8.04 -12.40
C THR A 20 -8.85 -7.56 -12.07
N ALA A 21 -8.79 -7.73 -11.80
CA ALA A 21 -8.46 -7.03 -11.59
C ALA A 21 -7.78 -6.56 -11.54
N ALA A 22 -7.65 -6.75 -11.67
CA ALA A 22 -7.23 -6.13 -11.67
C ALA A 22 -6.99 -5.34 -11.56
N GLY A 23 -7.06 -5.34 -11.63
CA GLY A 23 -7.02 -4.50 -11.56
C GLY A 23 -6.86 -3.78 -11.15
N THR A 24 -6.98 -4.06 -10.86
CA THR A 24 -6.97 -3.32 -10.33
C THR A 24 -6.43 -2.28 -10.30
N ALA A 25 -5.81 -2.42 -10.70
CA ALA A 25 -5.28 -1.41 -10.55
C ALA A 25 -5.57 -0.28 -10.81
N SER A 26 -6.13 -0.23 -10.75
CA SER A 26 -6.09 0.66 -11.41
C SER A 26 -6.77 1.87 -11.24
N ALA A 27 -7.92 2.00 -11.04
CA ALA A 27 -8.56 3.28 -10.87
C ALA A 27 -8.42 3.77 -9.44
N ASP A 28 -7.93 4.98 -9.29
CA ASP A 28 -7.86 5.63 -7.99
C ASP A 28 -9.24 5.93 -7.45
N THR A 29 -9.39 5.83 -6.14
CA THR A 29 -10.60 6.30 -5.47
C THR A 29 -10.69 7.82 -5.54
N THR A 30 -11.86 8.38 -5.27
CA THR A 30 -12.05 9.82 -5.21
C THR A 30 -11.09 10.46 -4.20
N TRP A 31 -10.93 9.82 -3.04
CA TRP A 31 -10.00 10.30 -2.03
C TRP A 31 -8.57 10.36 -2.57
N GLN A 32 -8.13 9.29 -3.25
CA GLN A 32 -6.78 9.21 -3.80
C GLN A 32 -6.54 10.30 -4.84
N LYS A 33 -7.51 10.54 -5.72
CA LYS A 33 -7.41 11.59 -6.74
C LYS A 33 -7.27 12.97 -6.11
N ASN A 34 -7.95 13.19 -4.99
CA ASN A 34 -7.93 14.48 -4.31
C ASN A 34 -6.75 14.66 -3.37
N HIS A 35 -6.00 13.59 -3.09
CA HIS A 35 -4.87 13.60 -2.15
C HIS A 35 -3.64 12.92 -2.76
N PRO A 36 -3.15 13.38 -3.91
CA PRO A 36 -2.08 12.65 -4.64
C PRO A 36 -0.78 12.52 -3.85
N ARG A 37 -0.42 13.52 -3.06
CA ARG A 37 0.80 13.44 -2.25
C ARG A 37 0.67 12.43 -1.13
N ARG A 38 -0.48 12.39 -0.48
CA ARG A 38 -0.75 11.40 0.58
C ARG A 38 -0.85 10.00 -0.01
N GLU A 39 -1.45 9.87 -1.18
CA GLU A 39 -1.51 8.60 -1.88
C GLU A 39 -0.12 8.05 -2.16
N GLN A 40 0.77 8.91 -2.66
CA GLN A 40 2.14 8.51 -2.97
C GLN A 40 2.87 7.99 -1.72
N VAL A 41 2.76 8.70 -0.60
CA VAL A 41 3.36 8.30 0.68
C VAL A 41 2.73 6.99 1.17
N ASN A 42 1.41 6.88 1.15
CA ASN A 42 0.69 5.70 1.63
C ASN A 42 0.99 4.46 0.79
N ASN A 43 1.07 4.62 -0.53
CA ASN A 43 1.41 3.51 -1.42
C ASN A 43 2.81 2.99 -1.13
N ARG A 44 3.74 3.88 -0.86
CA ARG A 44 5.10 3.50 -0.53
C ARG A 44 5.17 2.75 0.79
N LEU A 45 4.45 3.23 1.80
CA LEU A 45 4.36 2.53 3.09
C LEU A 45 3.76 1.13 2.93
N ALA A 46 2.72 1.01 2.11
CA ALA A 46 2.10 -0.29 1.86
C ALA A 46 3.08 -1.27 1.20
N LYS A 47 3.87 -0.80 0.24
CA LYS A 47 4.89 -1.64 -0.42
C LYS A 47 5.99 -2.04 0.56
N GLN A 48 6.42 -1.13 1.42
CA GLN A 48 7.42 -1.44 2.45
C GLN A 48 6.90 -2.50 3.41
N ASN A 49 5.67 -2.36 3.88
CA ASN A 49 5.04 -3.35 4.77
C ASN A 49 4.97 -4.72 4.11
N LYS A 50 4.62 -4.77 2.83
CA LYS A 50 4.56 -6.03 2.09
C LYS A 50 5.93 -6.69 2.00
N ARG A 51 6.97 -5.92 1.71
CA ARG A 51 8.34 -6.44 1.66
C ARG A 51 8.77 -6.98 3.02
N ILE A 52 8.48 -6.26 4.09
CA ILE A 52 8.82 -6.70 5.44
C ILE A 52 8.15 -8.05 5.74
N HIS A 53 6.87 -8.19 5.44
CA HIS A 53 6.15 -9.45 5.63
C HIS A 53 6.77 -10.59 4.83
N GLN A 54 7.11 -10.34 3.58
CA GLN A 54 7.75 -11.33 2.72
C GLN A 54 9.12 -11.76 3.26
N ASP A 55 9.88 -10.81 3.79
CA ASP A 55 11.20 -11.08 4.32
C ASP A 55 11.17 -11.87 5.63
N VAL A 56 10.12 -11.68 6.43
CA VAL A 56 9.90 -12.55 7.60
C VAL A 56 9.56 -13.95 7.14
N LYS A 57 8.70 -14.09 6.15
CA LYS A 57 8.27 -15.39 5.62
C LYS A 57 9.44 -16.20 5.08
N ASN A 58 10.37 -15.55 4.38
CA ASN A 58 11.51 -16.26 3.78
C ASN A 58 12.73 -16.33 4.70
N GLY A 59 12.62 -15.82 5.92
CA GLY A 59 13.69 -15.91 6.92
C GLY A 59 14.76 -14.83 6.80
N THR A 60 14.61 -13.86 5.91
CA THR A 60 15.59 -12.78 5.73
C THR A 60 15.55 -11.78 6.90
N LEU A 61 14.37 -11.58 7.48
CA LEU A 61 14.17 -10.74 8.65
C LEU A 61 13.62 -11.57 9.81
N SER A 62 14.11 -11.31 11.01
CA SER A 62 13.51 -11.85 12.21
C SER A 62 12.22 -11.09 12.52
N LYS A 63 11.37 -11.68 13.37
CA LYS A 63 10.14 -11.00 13.83
C LYS A 63 10.46 -9.72 14.58
N GLY A 64 11.54 -9.70 15.37
CA GLY A 64 11.96 -8.50 16.09
C GLY A 64 12.41 -7.38 15.18
N GLN A 65 13.19 -7.71 14.14
CA GLN A 65 13.61 -6.74 13.13
C GLN A 65 12.39 -6.19 12.38
N ALA A 66 11.47 -7.07 11.99
CA ALA A 66 10.25 -6.67 11.31
C ALA A 66 9.39 -5.75 12.18
N ALA A 67 9.26 -6.05 13.47
CA ALA A 67 8.50 -5.21 14.40
C ALA A 67 9.07 -3.79 14.47
N ALA A 68 10.40 -3.68 14.49
CA ALA A 68 11.07 -2.37 14.53
C ALA A 68 10.78 -1.58 13.24
N LEU A 69 10.82 -2.25 12.09
CA LEU A 69 10.54 -1.61 10.80
C LEU A 69 9.07 -1.20 10.67
N HIS A 70 8.15 -2.05 11.11
CA HIS A 70 6.72 -1.72 11.11
C HIS A 70 6.44 -0.52 12.02
N LYS A 71 7.15 -0.43 13.14
CA LYS A 71 7.01 0.72 14.04
C LYS A 71 7.44 2.01 13.36
N GLN A 72 8.54 1.98 12.62
CA GLN A 72 9.00 3.13 11.85
C GLN A 72 7.98 3.54 10.77
N ASP A 73 7.43 2.56 10.03
CA ASP A 73 6.39 2.83 9.05
C ASP A 73 5.16 3.45 9.70
N HIS A 74 4.81 2.97 10.89
CA HIS A 74 3.66 3.51 11.62
C HIS A 74 3.92 4.97 12.05
N GLN A 75 5.13 5.31 12.46
CA GLN A 75 5.51 6.66 12.81
C GLN A 75 5.40 7.60 11.62
N VAL A 76 5.86 7.18 10.44
CA VAL A 76 5.74 7.97 9.21
C VAL A 76 4.26 8.22 8.89
N ARG A 77 3.43 7.19 9.00
CA ARG A 77 1.99 7.33 8.77
C ARG A 77 1.35 8.30 9.75
N GLN A 78 1.75 8.25 11.01
CA GLN A 78 1.23 9.17 12.02
C GLN A 78 1.64 10.62 11.72
N GLU A 79 2.88 10.83 11.32
CA GLU A 79 3.36 12.16 10.95
C GLU A 79 2.61 12.68 9.72
N GLU A 80 2.36 11.82 8.74
CA GLU A 80 1.58 12.19 7.57
C GLU A 80 0.17 12.66 7.96
N ARG A 81 -0.48 11.95 8.88
CA ARG A 81 -1.79 12.34 9.36
C ARG A 81 -1.76 13.67 10.11
N ASP A 82 -0.74 13.86 10.95
CA ASP A 82 -0.59 15.09 11.72
C ASP A 82 -0.36 16.28 10.78
N MET A 83 0.48 16.13 9.79
CA MET A 83 0.72 17.17 8.78
C MET A 83 -0.56 17.49 8.02
N ALA A 84 -1.29 16.46 7.60
CA ALA A 84 -2.53 16.63 6.85
C ALA A 84 -3.59 17.34 7.68
N SER A 85 -3.66 17.07 8.98
CA SER A 85 -4.65 17.69 9.86
C SER A 85 -4.47 19.20 9.95
N GLN A 86 -3.26 19.70 9.72
CA GLN A 86 -2.95 21.11 9.73
C GLN A 86 -3.24 21.81 8.41
N ASN A 87 -3.46 21.05 7.34
CA ASN A 87 -3.60 21.57 5.98
C ASN A 87 -4.88 21.09 5.31
N GLY A 88 -5.97 20.96 6.07
CA GLY A 88 -7.27 20.58 5.50
C GLY A 88 -7.33 19.19 4.89
N GLY A 89 -6.53 18.27 5.40
CA GLY A 89 -6.49 16.90 4.90
C GLY A 89 -5.43 16.64 3.85
N HIS A 90 -4.63 17.65 3.51
CA HIS A 90 -3.59 17.56 2.48
C HIS A 90 -2.21 17.74 3.10
N ILE A 91 -1.17 17.20 2.44
CA ILE A 91 0.21 17.51 2.79
C ILE A 91 0.82 18.38 1.70
N THR A 92 1.73 19.26 2.09
CA THR A 92 2.44 20.14 1.16
C THR A 92 3.56 19.38 0.45
N LYS A 93 4.13 19.99 -0.60
CA LYS A 93 5.31 19.42 -1.29
C LYS A 93 6.50 19.23 -0.34
N PRO A 94 6.88 20.24 0.46
CA PRO A 94 7.97 20.05 1.42
C PRO A 94 7.69 18.94 2.43
N GLU A 95 6.45 18.83 2.91
CA GLU A 95 6.07 17.77 3.85
C GLU A 95 6.20 16.40 3.20
N ARG A 96 5.72 16.25 1.96
CA ARG A 96 5.90 15.01 1.22
C ARG A 96 7.37 14.65 1.09
N LYS A 97 8.22 15.64 0.81
CA LYS A 97 9.66 15.42 0.67
C LYS A 97 10.27 14.89 1.97
N VAL A 98 9.89 15.46 3.10
CA VAL A 98 10.35 15.00 4.41
C VAL A 98 9.93 13.55 4.65
N LEU A 99 8.65 13.24 4.40
CA LEU A 99 8.14 11.88 4.58
C LEU A 99 8.83 10.89 3.65
N ASN A 100 9.08 11.27 2.40
CA ASN A 100 9.80 10.42 1.46
C ASN A 100 11.25 10.17 1.91
N GLN A 101 11.91 11.15 2.52
CA GLN A 101 13.25 10.95 3.07
C GLN A 101 13.24 9.93 4.21
N GLN A 102 12.22 10.00 5.07
CA GLN A 102 12.05 9.02 6.14
C GLN A 102 11.80 7.63 5.58
N GLU A 103 10.94 7.52 4.58
CA GLU A 103 10.68 6.26 3.89
C GLU A 103 11.94 5.71 3.21
N ASN A 104 12.77 6.58 2.65
CA ASN A 104 14.06 6.18 2.08
C ASN A 104 14.96 5.55 3.15
N GLY A 105 14.99 6.14 4.34
CA GLY A 105 15.76 5.60 5.46
C GLY A 105 15.27 4.21 5.85
N ILE A 106 13.96 4.03 5.94
CA ILE A 106 13.36 2.73 6.26
C ILE A 106 13.68 1.71 5.16
N SER A 107 13.55 2.11 3.89
CA SER A 107 13.82 1.22 2.75
C SER A 107 15.24 0.67 2.78
N LYS A 108 16.20 1.44 3.26
CA LYS A 108 17.59 0.99 3.36
C LYS A 108 17.77 -0.09 4.42
N GLU A 109 16.87 -0.14 5.41
CA GLU A 109 16.92 -1.14 6.47
C GLU A 109 16.19 -2.42 6.08
N ILE A 110 15.39 -2.39 5.01
CA ILE A 110 14.75 -3.59 4.48
C ILE A 110 15.74 -4.25 3.53
N PRO A 111 16.03 -5.56 3.69
CA PRO A 111 17.00 -6.23 2.84
C PRO A 111 16.70 -6.08 1.36
N PRO A 112 17.74 -5.90 0.51
CA PRO A 112 17.53 -5.77 -0.94
C PRO A 112 17.06 -7.09 -1.53
N ARG A 113 16.42 -6.98 -2.70
CA ARG A 113 15.91 -8.14 -3.42
C ARG A 113 16.70 -8.45 -4.65
#